data_a73d42a73a2cec822b48fb07bcedd0a9
#
_entry.id   a73d42a73a2cec822b48fb07bcedd0a9
#
_cell.length_a   1.000
_cell.length_b   1.000
_cell.length_c   1.000
_cell.angle_alpha   90.00
_cell.angle_beta   90.00
_cell.angle_gamma   90.00
#
_symmetry.space_group_name_H-M   'P 1'
#
loop_
_entity.id
_entity.type
_entity.pdbx_description
1 polymer ?
#
loop_
_entity_poly.entity_id
_entity_poly.type
_entity_poly.pdbx_seq_one_letter_code
_entity_poly.pdbx_strand_id
1 'polypeptide(L)'
;MVKEEKLLILALDSKDQMEITNSVKDVLKKCVLTRGIKIDDLPTFDIEYQFLNIRAKSVGEDINLVVTCPDDKKTEVPVTIYVDEIEVIKSKEHSKDITLDKDMTLRMKYPSLNKFIESNFETDDSPQTTVDKTFQLVADCMETVFTKEDAWDSNDYSPEERMQFIEQLSSKQFKEVEKFFATMPKLSHTIEVTNPNTKKKSSIVLEGLADFFG
;
A
#
# COMPACT_ATOMS: atom_id res chain seq x y z
N MET A 1 -1.48 21.15 12.32
CA MET A 1 -1.43 21.85 13.66
C MET A 1 -0.49 21.06 14.57
N VAL A 2 0.21 21.71 15.50
CA VAL A 2 1.22 21.10 16.41
C VAL A 2 0.71 19.83 17.14
N LYS A 3 -0.59 19.75 17.42
CA LYS A 3 -1.19 18.59 18.09
C LYS A 3 -1.20 17.34 17.22
N GLU A 4 -1.51 17.49 15.96
CA GLU A 4 -1.52 16.40 14.96
C GLU A 4 -0.10 15.95 14.64
N GLU A 5 0.82 16.90 14.53
CA GLU A 5 2.25 16.61 14.33
C GLU A 5 2.84 15.82 15.51
N LYS A 6 2.50 16.22 16.75
CA LYS A 6 2.93 15.48 17.95
C LYS A 6 2.42 14.04 17.97
N LEU A 7 1.17 13.81 17.59
CA LEU A 7 0.59 12.46 17.52
C LEU A 7 1.33 11.60 16.49
N LEU A 8 1.67 12.21 15.37
CA LEU A 8 2.39 11.53 14.30
C LEU A 8 3.82 11.16 14.71
N ILE A 9 4.55 12.11 15.31
CA ILE A 9 5.91 11.86 15.81
C ILE A 9 5.88 10.73 16.85
N LEU A 10 4.92 10.73 17.78
CA LEU A 10 4.79 9.68 18.78
C LEU A 10 4.48 8.31 18.14
N ALA A 11 3.62 8.29 17.11
CA ALA A 11 3.31 7.07 16.38
C ALA A 11 4.53 6.53 15.62
N LEU A 12 5.29 7.41 14.96
CA LEU A 12 6.54 7.03 14.27
C LEU A 12 7.60 6.50 15.25
N ASP A 13 7.73 7.14 16.42
CA ASP A 13 8.66 6.69 17.47
C ASP A 13 8.29 5.32 18.05
N SER A 14 6.99 4.99 18.10
CA SER A 14 6.52 3.70 18.63
C SER A 14 6.92 2.53 17.74
N LYS A 15 7.20 2.77 16.45
CA LYS A 15 7.41 1.75 15.39
C LYS A 15 6.24 0.78 15.23
N ASP A 16 5.10 1.10 15.82
CA ASP A 16 3.86 0.34 15.66
C ASP A 16 3.14 0.81 14.40
N GLN A 17 3.14 -0.04 13.39
CA GLN A 17 2.52 0.26 12.09
C GLN A 17 1.01 0.54 12.22
N MET A 18 0.33 -0.08 13.17
CA MET A 18 -1.09 0.17 13.42
C MET A 18 -1.30 1.56 14.03
N GLU A 19 -0.46 1.96 14.99
CA GLU A 19 -0.54 3.32 15.57
C GLU A 19 -0.21 4.40 14.54
N ILE A 20 0.82 4.18 13.71
CA ILE A 20 1.19 5.08 12.60
C ILE A 20 -0.01 5.24 11.67
N THR A 21 -0.61 4.15 11.24
CA THR A 21 -1.72 4.15 10.30
C THR A 21 -2.96 4.84 10.86
N ASN A 22 -3.33 4.55 12.10
CA ASN A 22 -4.47 5.20 12.75
C ASN A 22 -4.25 6.71 12.92
N SER A 23 -3.03 7.12 13.27
CA SER A 23 -2.66 8.53 13.37
C SER A 23 -2.74 9.25 12.03
N VAL A 24 -2.25 8.63 10.95
CA VAL A 24 -2.37 9.15 9.58
C VAL A 24 -3.84 9.30 9.18
N LYS A 25 -4.68 8.28 9.44
CA LYS A 25 -6.12 8.34 9.16
C LYS A 25 -6.81 9.48 9.92
N ASP A 26 -6.50 9.66 11.19
CA ASP A 26 -7.09 10.73 12.01
C ASP A 26 -6.71 12.11 11.49
N VAL A 27 -5.48 12.31 11.05
CA VAL A 27 -5.04 13.55 10.40
C VAL A 27 -5.81 13.78 9.11
N LEU A 28 -5.90 12.77 8.24
CA LEU A 28 -6.62 12.88 6.97
C LEU A 28 -8.10 13.17 7.16
N LYS A 29 -8.79 12.49 8.09
CA LYS A 29 -10.20 12.75 8.42
C LYS A 29 -10.48 14.20 8.85
N LYS A 30 -9.50 14.85 9.48
CA LYS A 30 -9.60 16.27 9.89
C LYS A 30 -9.25 17.25 8.76
N CYS A 31 -8.39 16.85 7.84
CA CYS A 31 -7.86 17.73 6.79
C CYS A 31 -8.63 17.62 5.47
N VAL A 32 -9.17 16.43 5.13
CA VAL A 32 -9.93 16.20 3.89
C VAL A 32 -11.37 16.65 4.10
N LEU A 33 -11.70 17.82 3.55
CA LEU A 33 -13.03 18.44 3.68
C LEU A 33 -13.95 18.16 2.48
N THR A 34 -13.46 17.43 1.50
CA THR A 34 -14.22 17.07 0.30
C THR A 34 -15.37 16.12 0.65
N ARG A 35 -16.60 16.52 0.32
CA ARG A 35 -17.79 15.72 0.61
C ARG A 35 -17.79 14.42 -0.22
N GLY A 36 -18.21 13.33 0.41
CA GLY A 36 -18.35 12.03 -0.24
C GLY A 36 -17.09 11.15 -0.22
N ILE A 37 -15.94 11.69 0.20
CA ILE A 37 -14.72 10.89 0.39
C ILE A 37 -14.75 10.26 1.78
N LYS A 38 -14.65 8.94 1.81
CA LYS A 38 -14.48 8.16 3.04
C LYS A 38 -13.03 7.69 3.09
N ILE A 39 -12.27 8.23 4.03
CA ILE A 39 -10.82 7.90 4.17
C ILE A 39 -10.62 6.40 4.41
N ASP A 40 -11.52 5.75 5.12
CA ASP A 40 -11.43 4.32 5.43
C ASP A 40 -11.56 3.41 4.19
N ASP A 41 -12.17 3.93 3.11
CA ASP A 41 -12.38 3.18 1.86
C ASP A 41 -11.27 3.46 0.83
N LEU A 42 -10.38 4.42 1.10
CA LEU A 42 -9.29 4.75 0.19
C LEU A 42 -8.20 3.68 0.20
N PRO A 43 -7.57 3.40 -0.96
CA PRO A 43 -6.41 2.54 -1.02
C PRO A 43 -5.20 3.16 -0.31
N THR A 44 -4.30 2.30 0.14
CA THR A 44 -3.12 2.69 0.93
C THR A 44 -2.29 3.76 0.24
N PHE A 45 -1.99 3.60 -1.04
CA PHE A 45 -1.17 4.56 -1.80
C PHE A 45 -1.80 5.95 -1.93
N ASP A 46 -3.14 6.05 -1.98
CA ASP A 46 -3.85 7.34 -1.99
C ASP A 46 -3.77 8.03 -0.62
N ILE A 47 -3.88 7.24 0.45
CA ILE A 47 -3.74 7.73 1.83
C ILE A 47 -2.32 8.25 2.06
N GLU A 48 -1.33 7.48 1.68
CA GLU A 48 0.09 7.85 1.79
C GLU A 48 0.41 9.12 1.01
N TYR A 49 -0.05 9.21 -0.24
CA TYR A 49 0.16 10.39 -1.08
C TYR A 49 -0.51 11.65 -0.52
N GLN A 50 -1.78 11.54 -0.09
CA GLN A 50 -2.49 12.66 0.52
C GLN A 50 -1.82 13.12 1.81
N PHE A 51 -1.39 12.18 2.63
CA PHE A 51 -0.69 12.48 3.87
C PHE A 51 0.62 13.23 3.64
N LEU A 52 1.47 12.76 2.72
CA LEU A 52 2.72 13.44 2.36
C LEU A 52 2.48 14.88 1.89
N ASN A 53 1.47 15.10 1.05
CA ASN A 53 1.13 16.43 0.57
C ASN A 53 0.63 17.36 1.68
N ILE A 54 -0.17 16.86 2.62
CA ILE A 54 -0.61 17.64 3.79
C ILE A 54 0.59 18.00 4.68
N ARG A 55 1.48 17.02 4.92
CA ARG A 55 2.71 17.26 5.67
C ARG A 55 3.59 18.31 5.01
N ALA A 56 3.81 18.20 3.70
CA ALA A 56 4.63 19.17 2.95
C ALA A 56 4.13 20.60 3.14
N LYS A 57 2.82 20.81 3.08
CA LYS A 57 2.21 22.16 3.28
C LYS A 57 2.18 22.61 4.74
N SER A 58 2.38 21.73 5.70
CA SER A 58 2.29 22.04 7.13
C SER A 58 3.64 22.21 7.81
N VAL A 59 4.63 21.40 7.42
CA VAL A 59 5.94 21.29 8.11
C VAL A 59 7.10 21.67 7.18
N GLY A 60 6.97 21.42 5.88
CA GLY A 60 8.01 21.67 4.87
C GLY A 60 8.01 20.60 3.80
N GLU A 61 8.52 20.98 2.63
CA GLU A 61 8.50 20.14 1.43
C GLU A 61 9.70 19.17 1.36
N ASP A 62 10.69 19.35 2.24
CA ASP A 62 11.88 18.52 2.34
C ASP A 62 11.72 17.40 3.38
N ILE A 63 12.25 16.22 3.04
CA ILE A 63 12.33 15.05 3.91
C ILE A 63 13.79 14.66 4.02
N ASN A 64 14.31 14.68 5.26
CA ASN A 64 15.68 14.31 5.54
C ASN A 64 15.72 12.88 6.09
N LEU A 65 16.45 12.02 5.40
CA LEU A 65 16.57 10.59 5.72
C LEU A 65 18.04 10.21 5.88
N VAL A 66 18.27 9.13 6.59
CA VAL A 66 19.55 8.43 6.63
C VAL A 66 19.36 7.06 6.01
N VAL A 67 20.05 6.79 4.92
CA VAL A 67 19.92 5.53 4.18
C VAL A 67 21.20 4.72 4.25
N THR A 68 21.07 3.41 4.39
CA THR A 68 22.20 2.49 4.40
C THR A 68 22.60 2.13 2.97
N CYS A 69 23.87 2.31 2.62
CA CYS A 69 24.39 1.96 1.30
C CYS A 69 24.24 0.47 1.01
N PRO A 70 23.63 0.08 -0.13
CA PRO A 70 23.37 -1.34 -0.45
C PRO A 70 24.65 -2.16 -0.70
N ASP A 71 25.73 -1.51 -1.10
CA ASP A 71 26.96 -2.17 -1.51
C ASP A 71 27.76 -2.77 -0.34
N ASP A 72 27.76 -2.14 0.82
CA ASP A 72 28.45 -2.64 2.02
C ASP A 72 27.51 -2.92 3.21
N LYS A 73 26.26 -2.49 3.13
CA LYS A 73 25.20 -2.66 4.14
C LYS A 73 25.57 -2.12 5.53
N LYS A 74 26.42 -1.12 5.57
CA LYS A 74 26.99 -0.55 6.81
C LYS A 74 27.10 0.97 6.79
N THR A 75 27.46 1.53 5.63
CA THR A 75 27.69 2.97 5.52
C THR A 75 26.35 3.68 5.40
N GLU A 76 26.11 4.58 6.33
CA GLU A 76 24.93 5.44 6.33
C GLU A 76 25.25 6.77 5.65
N VAL A 77 24.30 7.24 4.83
CA VAL A 77 24.43 8.50 4.10
C VAL A 77 23.16 9.33 4.33
N PRO A 78 23.28 10.60 4.75
CA PRO A 78 22.15 11.50 4.82
C PRO A 78 21.71 11.89 3.39
N VAL A 79 20.41 11.85 3.16
CA VAL A 79 19.78 12.21 1.88
C VAL A 79 18.62 13.14 2.16
N THR A 80 18.47 14.18 1.33
CA THR A 80 17.29 15.04 1.33
C THR A 80 16.50 14.76 0.05
N ILE A 81 15.22 14.47 0.19
CA ILE A 81 14.28 14.31 -0.92
C ILE A 81 13.15 15.33 -0.78
N TYR A 82 12.54 15.69 -1.90
CA TYR A 82 11.44 16.64 -1.92
C TYR A 82 10.12 15.93 -2.20
N VAL A 83 9.05 16.34 -1.51
CA VAL A 83 7.74 15.68 -1.62
C VAL A 83 7.19 15.75 -3.04
N ASP A 84 7.50 16.79 -3.80
CA ASP A 84 7.09 16.94 -5.20
C ASP A 84 7.79 15.97 -6.18
N GLU A 85 8.88 15.32 -5.73
CA GLU A 85 9.57 14.27 -6.50
C GLU A 85 8.98 12.88 -6.23
N ILE A 86 8.10 12.74 -5.23
CA ILE A 86 7.49 11.47 -4.84
C ILE A 86 6.17 11.30 -5.58
N GLU A 87 6.04 10.21 -6.33
CA GLU A 87 4.88 9.94 -7.17
C GLU A 87 4.22 8.60 -6.83
N VAL A 88 2.92 8.50 -7.14
CA VAL A 88 2.23 7.20 -7.17
C VAL A 88 2.52 6.54 -8.52
N ILE A 89 3.42 5.56 -8.50
CA ILE A 89 3.82 4.84 -9.70
C ILE A 89 2.87 3.68 -9.97
N LYS A 90 2.31 3.64 -11.18
CA LYS A 90 1.49 2.54 -11.66
C LYS A 90 2.22 1.77 -12.75
N SER A 91 2.33 0.45 -12.60
CA SER A 91 2.86 -0.41 -13.65
C SER A 91 2.02 -0.33 -14.92
N LYS A 92 2.66 -0.31 -16.08
CA LYS A 92 1.97 -0.32 -17.38
C LYS A 92 1.16 -1.61 -17.63
N GLU A 93 1.54 -2.68 -16.94
CA GLU A 93 0.87 -3.99 -17.04
C GLU A 93 -0.28 -4.14 -16.03
N HIS A 94 -0.51 -3.12 -15.18
CA HIS A 94 -1.54 -3.19 -14.17
C HIS A 94 -2.94 -3.07 -14.78
N SER A 95 -3.79 -4.05 -14.45
CA SER A 95 -5.22 -4.04 -14.78
C SER A 95 -6.04 -4.45 -13.56
N LYS A 96 -7.16 -3.78 -13.35
CA LYS A 96 -8.18 -4.23 -12.39
C LYS A 96 -8.99 -5.41 -12.91
N ASP A 97 -9.07 -5.56 -14.23
CA ASP A 97 -9.81 -6.63 -14.88
C ASP A 97 -8.87 -7.78 -15.18
N ILE A 98 -9.12 -8.92 -14.57
CA ILE A 98 -8.35 -10.15 -14.67
C ILE A 98 -9.15 -11.16 -15.47
N THR A 99 -8.68 -11.52 -16.64
CA THR A 99 -9.29 -12.54 -17.46
C THR A 99 -8.99 -13.92 -16.86
N LEU A 100 -10.01 -14.59 -16.31
CA LEU A 100 -9.89 -15.92 -15.73
C LEU A 100 -9.95 -17.01 -16.78
N ASP A 101 -10.85 -16.83 -17.77
CA ASP A 101 -10.97 -17.68 -18.95
C ASP A 101 -11.57 -16.91 -20.13
N LYS A 102 -12.02 -17.63 -21.20
CA LYS A 102 -12.55 -17.01 -22.41
C LYS A 102 -13.84 -16.21 -22.20
N ASP A 103 -14.59 -16.55 -21.17
CA ASP A 103 -15.93 -16.02 -20.93
C ASP A 103 -16.08 -15.38 -19.54
N MET A 104 -15.06 -15.46 -18.68
CA MET A 104 -15.13 -14.97 -17.31
C MET A 104 -13.99 -13.99 -17.00
N THR A 105 -14.33 -12.85 -16.44
CA THR A 105 -13.39 -11.83 -15.97
C THR A 105 -13.73 -11.46 -14.52
N LEU A 106 -12.70 -11.42 -13.70
CA LEU A 106 -12.78 -10.94 -12.32
C LEU A 106 -12.26 -9.50 -12.28
N ARG A 107 -13.10 -8.57 -11.83
CA ARG A 107 -12.69 -7.21 -11.50
C ARG A 107 -12.30 -7.13 -10.05
N MET A 108 -11.13 -6.54 -9.81
CA MET A 108 -10.58 -6.33 -8.47
C MET A 108 -10.68 -4.86 -8.06
N LYS A 109 -10.91 -4.62 -6.77
CA LYS A 109 -10.72 -3.33 -6.09
C LYS A 109 -9.43 -3.36 -5.28
N TYR A 110 -8.84 -2.19 -5.07
CA TYR A 110 -7.66 -2.10 -4.20
C TYR A 110 -8.03 -2.37 -2.74
N PRO A 111 -7.14 -3.01 -1.97
CA PRO A 111 -7.36 -3.15 -0.54
C PRO A 111 -7.43 -1.76 0.11
N SER A 112 -8.45 -1.56 0.95
CA SER A 112 -8.48 -0.38 1.81
C SER A 112 -7.38 -0.48 2.86
N LEU A 113 -7.00 0.68 3.43
CA LEU A 113 -5.98 0.70 4.48
C LEU A 113 -6.33 -0.20 5.65
N ASN A 114 -7.61 -0.24 6.09
CA ASN A 114 -8.04 -1.12 7.17
C ASN A 114 -7.78 -2.58 6.84
N LYS A 115 -8.18 -3.03 5.64
CA LYS A 115 -7.99 -4.40 5.20
C LYS A 115 -6.51 -4.78 5.06
N PHE A 116 -5.70 -3.84 4.60
CA PHE A 116 -4.27 -4.04 4.52
C PHE A 116 -3.64 -4.23 5.91
N ILE A 117 -4.07 -3.46 6.91
CA ILE A 117 -3.60 -3.58 8.29
C ILE A 117 -4.04 -4.91 8.91
N GLU A 118 -5.33 -5.23 8.83
CA GLU A 118 -5.89 -6.48 9.34
C GLU A 118 -5.12 -7.70 8.79
N SER A 119 -4.76 -7.69 7.50
CA SER A 119 -4.05 -8.81 6.88
C SER A 119 -2.57 -8.89 7.25
N ASN A 120 -1.90 -7.77 7.56
CA ASN A 120 -0.44 -7.75 7.75
C ASN A 120 0.00 -7.64 9.21
N PHE A 121 -0.85 -7.12 10.11
CA PHE A 121 -0.43 -6.75 11.47
C PHE A 121 -1.21 -7.45 12.59
N GLU A 122 -2.17 -8.31 12.30
CA GLU A 122 -2.78 -9.16 13.32
C GLU A 122 -1.82 -10.30 13.74
N THR A 123 -1.64 -10.43 15.04
CA THR A 123 -0.51 -11.06 15.71
C THR A 123 -0.50 -12.60 15.80
N ASP A 124 -1.04 -13.32 14.82
CA ASP A 124 -0.85 -14.77 14.78
C ASP A 124 -0.02 -15.17 13.56
N ASP A 125 1.30 -15.36 13.81
CA ASP A 125 2.32 -15.65 12.79
C ASP A 125 2.38 -17.15 12.42
N SER A 126 1.35 -17.96 12.68
CA SER A 126 1.36 -19.33 12.21
C SER A 126 1.27 -19.36 10.65
N PRO A 127 2.01 -20.27 9.98
CA PRO A 127 2.00 -20.36 8.52
C PRO A 127 0.59 -20.56 7.94
N GLN A 128 -0.25 -21.31 8.65
CA GLN A 128 -1.64 -21.55 8.25
C GLN A 128 -2.45 -20.25 8.27
N THR A 129 -2.36 -19.50 9.36
CA THR A 129 -3.07 -18.20 9.52
C THR A 129 -2.63 -17.19 8.49
N THR A 130 -1.35 -17.15 8.11
CA THR A 130 -0.82 -16.24 7.08
C THR A 130 -1.42 -16.54 5.70
N VAL A 131 -1.52 -17.83 5.33
CA VAL A 131 -2.15 -18.25 4.06
C VAL A 131 -3.61 -17.86 4.06
N ASP A 132 -4.36 -18.20 5.12
CA ASP A 132 -5.78 -17.91 5.22
C ASP A 132 -6.05 -16.39 5.14
N LYS A 133 -5.25 -15.57 5.82
CA LYS A 133 -5.32 -14.09 5.74
C LYS A 133 -5.05 -13.57 4.32
N THR A 134 -4.09 -14.15 3.61
CA THR A 134 -3.81 -13.77 2.23
C THR A 134 -5.00 -14.06 1.32
N PHE A 135 -5.58 -15.24 1.42
CA PHE A 135 -6.75 -15.61 0.65
C PHE A 135 -7.97 -14.75 1.01
N GLN A 136 -8.15 -14.44 2.29
CA GLN A 136 -9.21 -13.53 2.75
C GLN A 136 -9.04 -12.13 2.17
N LEU A 137 -7.81 -11.57 2.17
CA LEU A 137 -7.52 -10.29 1.57
C LEU A 137 -7.86 -10.28 0.07
N VAL A 138 -7.50 -11.34 -0.65
CA VAL A 138 -7.83 -11.51 -2.06
C VAL A 138 -9.35 -11.51 -2.26
N ALA A 139 -10.09 -12.29 -1.46
CA ALA A 139 -11.54 -12.38 -1.52
C ALA A 139 -12.22 -11.03 -1.20
N ASP A 140 -11.70 -10.28 -0.25
CA ASP A 140 -12.20 -8.94 0.10
C ASP A 140 -11.92 -7.90 -0.99
N CYS A 141 -10.91 -8.12 -1.81
CA CYS A 141 -10.58 -7.26 -2.96
C CYS A 141 -11.35 -7.61 -4.24
N MET A 142 -12.19 -8.63 -4.24
CA MET A 142 -13.12 -8.86 -5.35
C MET A 142 -14.14 -7.72 -5.43
N GLU A 143 -14.39 -7.22 -6.65
CA GLU A 143 -15.42 -6.21 -6.92
C GLU A 143 -16.60 -6.83 -7.67
N THR A 144 -16.33 -7.40 -8.84
CA THR A 144 -17.36 -7.98 -9.70
C THR A 144 -16.79 -9.15 -10.48
N VAL A 145 -17.54 -10.24 -10.58
CA VAL A 145 -17.27 -11.30 -11.56
C VAL A 145 -18.26 -11.13 -12.71
N PHE A 146 -17.81 -11.10 -13.94
CA PHE A 146 -18.69 -10.95 -15.08
C PHE A 146 -18.32 -11.86 -16.23
N THR A 147 -19.35 -12.25 -16.95
CA THR A 147 -19.27 -12.97 -18.22
C THR A 147 -19.84 -12.09 -19.33
N LYS A 148 -20.02 -12.65 -20.53
CA LYS A 148 -20.69 -11.95 -21.63
C LYS A 148 -22.17 -11.69 -21.39
N GLU A 149 -22.81 -12.49 -20.53
CA GLU A 149 -24.26 -12.49 -20.33
C GLU A 149 -24.65 -11.92 -18.96
N ASP A 150 -23.84 -12.16 -17.92
CA ASP A 150 -24.17 -11.84 -16.53
C ASP A 150 -23.02 -11.12 -15.81
N ALA A 151 -23.37 -10.40 -14.75
CA ALA A 151 -22.44 -9.77 -13.83
C ALA A 151 -22.89 -10.00 -12.38
N TRP A 152 -21.95 -10.37 -11.51
CA TRP A 152 -22.20 -10.65 -10.10
C TRP A 152 -21.35 -9.71 -9.24
N ASP A 153 -21.99 -8.83 -8.47
CA ASP A 153 -21.33 -7.95 -7.51
C ASP A 153 -20.89 -8.76 -6.28
N SER A 154 -19.66 -8.60 -5.86
CA SER A 154 -19.10 -9.32 -4.70
C SER A 154 -19.84 -9.00 -3.39
N ASN A 155 -20.49 -7.84 -3.30
CA ASN A 155 -21.25 -7.45 -2.12
C ASN A 155 -22.55 -8.24 -1.93
N ASP A 156 -23.04 -8.92 -2.97
CA ASP A 156 -24.22 -9.77 -2.91
C ASP A 156 -23.92 -11.16 -2.32
N TYR A 157 -22.64 -11.46 -2.04
CA TYR A 157 -22.16 -12.75 -1.55
C TYR A 157 -21.48 -12.63 -0.19
N SER A 158 -21.62 -13.67 0.62
CA SER A 158 -20.98 -13.73 1.93
C SER A 158 -19.44 -13.81 1.78
N PRO A 159 -18.68 -13.46 2.84
CA PRO A 159 -17.22 -13.62 2.84
C PRO A 159 -16.80 -15.06 2.54
N GLU A 160 -17.52 -16.05 3.05
CA GLU A 160 -17.27 -17.48 2.85
C GLU A 160 -17.46 -17.90 1.38
N GLU A 161 -18.50 -17.41 0.71
CA GLU A 161 -18.74 -17.68 -0.70
C GLU A 161 -17.67 -17.06 -1.59
N ARG A 162 -17.22 -15.85 -1.28
CA ARG A 162 -16.10 -15.21 -1.99
C ARG A 162 -14.80 -15.97 -1.79
N MET A 163 -14.52 -16.46 -0.58
CA MET A 163 -13.36 -17.29 -0.28
C MET A 163 -13.41 -18.59 -1.09
N GLN A 164 -14.56 -19.29 -1.10
CA GLN A 164 -14.74 -20.51 -1.90
C GLN A 164 -14.50 -20.28 -3.40
N PHE A 165 -14.92 -19.12 -3.92
CA PHE A 165 -14.63 -18.77 -5.31
C PHE A 165 -13.13 -18.68 -5.57
N ILE A 166 -12.37 -18.00 -4.69
CA ILE A 166 -10.91 -17.89 -4.82
C ILE A 166 -10.21 -19.24 -4.71
N GLU A 167 -10.65 -20.10 -3.79
CA GLU A 167 -10.11 -21.46 -3.59
C GLU A 167 -10.34 -22.38 -4.82
N GLN A 168 -11.37 -22.14 -5.61
CA GLN A 168 -11.67 -22.88 -6.83
C GLN A 168 -10.87 -22.44 -8.05
N LEU A 169 -10.14 -21.33 -7.97
CA LEU A 169 -9.28 -20.88 -9.06
C LEU A 169 -8.15 -21.88 -9.32
N SER A 170 -7.86 -22.14 -10.58
CA SER A 170 -6.65 -22.86 -10.95
C SER A 170 -5.40 -22.05 -10.58
N SER A 171 -4.27 -22.72 -10.38
CA SER A 171 -2.98 -22.06 -10.09
C SER A 171 -2.59 -21.01 -11.15
N LYS A 172 -3.02 -21.19 -12.40
CA LYS A 172 -2.78 -20.22 -13.48
C LYS A 172 -3.62 -18.95 -13.27
N GLN A 173 -4.90 -19.10 -12.95
CA GLN A 173 -5.81 -17.99 -12.69
C GLN A 173 -5.38 -17.21 -11.42
N PHE A 174 -5.00 -17.94 -10.37
CA PHE A 174 -4.53 -17.32 -9.14
C PHE A 174 -3.26 -16.49 -9.34
N LYS A 175 -2.33 -16.93 -10.21
CA LYS A 175 -1.15 -16.12 -10.59
C LYS A 175 -1.50 -14.77 -11.23
N GLU A 176 -2.57 -14.72 -12.01
CA GLU A 176 -3.03 -13.43 -12.57
C GLU A 176 -3.61 -12.53 -11.47
N VAL A 177 -4.24 -13.11 -10.44
CA VAL A 177 -4.68 -12.38 -9.25
C VAL A 177 -3.47 -11.87 -8.45
N GLU A 178 -2.45 -12.70 -8.22
CA GLU A 178 -1.19 -12.27 -7.58
C GLU A 178 -0.53 -11.12 -8.36
N LYS A 179 -0.56 -11.17 -9.69
CA LYS A 179 -0.04 -10.10 -10.56
C LYS A 179 -0.74 -8.77 -10.32
N PHE A 180 -2.06 -8.77 -10.05
CA PHE A 180 -2.77 -7.55 -9.70
C PHE A 180 -2.15 -6.87 -8.47
N PHE A 181 -1.91 -7.61 -7.38
CA PHE A 181 -1.30 -7.07 -6.16
C PHE A 181 0.15 -6.64 -6.38
N ALA A 182 0.94 -7.42 -7.12
CA ALA A 182 2.32 -7.11 -7.42
C ALA A 182 2.49 -5.84 -8.27
N THR A 183 1.51 -5.52 -9.10
CA THR A 183 1.55 -4.39 -10.04
C THR A 183 0.68 -3.21 -9.65
N MET A 184 -0.06 -3.28 -8.53
CA MET A 184 -0.92 -2.17 -8.09
C MET A 184 -0.11 -0.90 -7.83
N PRO A 185 -0.74 0.28 -7.90
CA PRO A 185 -0.05 1.54 -7.68
C PRO A 185 0.63 1.58 -6.31
N LYS A 186 1.83 2.17 -6.26
CA LYS A 186 2.63 2.35 -5.05
C LYS A 186 3.18 3.76 -4.98
N LEU A 187 3.22 4.32 -3.79
CA LEU A 187 3.99 5.51 -3.52
C LEU A 187 5.46 5.14 -3.57
N SER A 188 6.23 5.75 -4.47
CA SER A 188 7.62 5.37 -4.69
C SER A 188 8.46 6.55 -5.15
N HIS A 189 9.71 6.56 -4.70
CA HIS A 189 10.75 7.46 -5.18
C HIS A 189 12.08 6.74 -5.23
N THR A 190 12.86 6.99 -6.29
CA THR A 190 14.17 6.37 -6.46
C THR A 190 15.26 7.41 -6.23
N ILE A 191 16.15 7.13 -5.29
CA ILE A 191 17.30 7.97 -4.98
C ILE A 191 18.61 7.32 -5.43
N GLU A 192 19.57 8.15 -5.88
CA GLU A 192 20.93 7.70 -6.12
C GLU A 192 21.83 8.14 -4.97
N VAL A 193 22.55 7.20 -4.41
CA VAL A 193 23.52 7.44 -3.34
C VAL A 193 24.90 7.01 -3.74
N THR A 194 25.90 7.74 -3.25
CA THR A 194 27.30 7.37 -3.43
C THR A 194 27.89 7.05 -2.07
N ASN A 195 28.34 5.81 -1.89
CA ASN A 195 29.01 5.41 -0.65
C ASN A 195 30.33 6.18 -0.51
N PRO A 196 30.51 6.98 0.56
CA PRO A 196 31.73 7.77 0.75
C PRO A 196 32.99 6.93 0.97
N ASN A 197 32.84 5.68 1.43
CA ASN A 197 33.94 4.78 1.72
C ASN A 197 34.40 3.99 0.48
N THR A 198 33.44 3.36 -0.23
CA THR A 198 33.73 2.51 -1.38
C THR A 198 33.73 3.25 -2.72
N LYS A 199 33.18 4.49 -2.75
CA LYS A 199 32.97 5.31 -3.95
C LYS A 199 32.01 4.70 -4.97
N LYS A 200 31.27 3.66 -4.60
CA LYS A 200 30.26 3.05 -5.47
C LYS A 200 28.97 3.87 -5.44
N LYS A 201 28.35 3.97 -6.62
CA LYS A 201 27.00 4.51 -6.78
C LYS A 201 26.00 3.37 -6.69
N SER A 202 24.89 3.59 -5.98
CA SER A 202 23.79 2.65 -5.83
C SER A 202 22.48 3.40 -5.94
N SER A 203 21.46 2.72 -6.48
CA SER A 203 20.09 3.20 -6.53
C SER A 203 19.30 2.53 -5.41
N ILE A 204 18.54 3.31 -4.66
CA ILE A 204 17.64 2.83 -3.59
C ILE A 204 16.23 3.26 -3.95
N VAL A 205 15.31 2.31 -3.93
CA VAL A 205 13.89 2.59 -4.12
C VAL A 205 13.25 2.69 -2.75
N LEU A 206 12.60 3.81 -2.48
CA LEU A 206 11.81 4.06 -1.28
C LEU A 206 10.35 3.80 -1.63
N GLU A 207 9.64 3.00 -0.85
CA GLU A 207 8.25 2.64 -1.09
C GLU A 207 7.42 2.77 0.20
N GLY A 208 6.26 3.43 0.09
CA GLY A 208 5.36 3.62 1.22
C GLY A 208 5.85 4.62 2.27
N LEU A 209 4.98 4.97 3.23
CA LEU A 209 5.30 6.00 4.25
C LEU A 209 6.47 5.62 5.14
N ALA A 210 6.66 4.34 5.46
CA ALA A 210 7.72 3.90 6.36
C ALA A 210 9.10 4.29 5.86
N ASP A 211 9.37 4.14 4.55
CA ASP A 211 10.67 4.48 3.96
C ASP A 211 10.92 6.00 3.90
N PHE A 212 9.85 6.80 3.90
CA PHE A 212 9.93 8.26 3.86
C PHE A 212 10.03 8.92 5.25
N PHE A 213 9.81 8.17 6.31
CA PHE A 213 9.87 8.72 7.68
C PHE A 213 10.91 8.04 8.58
N GLY A 214 11.59 6.99 8.10
CA GLY A 214 12.77 6.37 8.70
C GLY A 214 12.44 5.47 9.86
#